data_f4e782f43231bd87f163ac3af0cd5d2f
#
_entry.id   f4e782f43231bd87f163ac3af0cd5d2f
#
_cell.length_a   1.000
_cell.length_b   1.000
_cell.length_c   1.000
_cell.angle_alpha   90.00
_cell.angle_beta   90.00
_cell.angle_gamma   90.00
#
_symmetry.space_group_name_H-M   'P 1'
#
loop_
_entity.id
_entity.type
_entity.pdbx_description
1 polymer ?
#
loop_
_entity_poly.entity_id
_entity_poly.type
_entity_poly.pdbx_seq_one_letter_code
_entity_poly.pdbx_strand_id
1 'polypeptide(L)'
;NAINLAYTNLGLQAHTDNPYRDPVPTIQILYCLENSVSGGDSTVVDGFNVALRLKNENPDYFNLLSKYCARFEFNGKSGVHLQSRRPIIELSPDGELITIRFNNRSAAPFTDVPYEDMSNYYKAYRAFSDIINDPSLAVNFKLNPGECFIIDNTRVLHARTAYSGQGKRWLQGCYVDKDGLLSTILTLSKKL
;
A
#
# COMPACT_ATOMS: atom_id res chain seq x y z
N ASN A 1 -0.36 21.30 -13.96
CA ASN A 1 0.31 20.00 -14.00
C ASN A 1 0.14 19.32 -12.65
N ALA A 2 -0.42 18.10 -12.61
CA ALA A 2 -0.59 17.34 -11.38
C ALA A 2 0.79 17.03 -10.77
N ILE A 3 0.98 17.37 -9.50
CA ILE A 3 2.22 17.14 -8.75
C ILE A 3 2.31 15.67 -8.30
N ASN A 4 1.17 15.00 -8.15
CA ASN A 4 1.09 13.61 -7.72
C ASN A 4 0.50 12.75 -8.86
N LEU A 5 1.12 11.61 -9.12
CA LEU A 5 0.70 10.64 -10.14
C LEU A 5 -0.75 10.16 -9.92
N ALA A 6 -1.23 10.15 -8.67
CA ALA A 6 -2.61 9.80 -8.35
C ALA A 6 -3.65 10.71 -9.02
N TYR A 7 -3.29 11.95 -9.33
CA TYR A 7 -4.16 12.93 -10.01
C TYR A 7 -3.96 12.97 -11.53
N THR A 8 -3.26 12.01 -12.09
CA THR A 8 -3.09 11.84 -13.55
C THR A 8 -3.94 10.69 -14.04
N ASN A 9 -4.00 10.50 -15.35
CA ASN A 9 -4.66 9.37 -16.01
C ASN A 9 -3.79 8.13 -16.16
N LEU A 10 -2.55 8.17 -15.69
CA LEU A 10 -1.62 7.04 -15.74
C LEU A 10 -2.03 5.94 -14.75
N GLY A 11 -1.63 4.71 -15.04
CA GLY A 11 -1.78 3.59 -14.13
C GLY A 11 -0.96 3.78 -12.85
N LEU A 12 -1.44 3.23 -11.76
CA LEU A 12 -0.75 3.19 -10.47
C LEU A 12 -0.46 1.72 -10.13
N GLN A 13 0.80 1.40 -9.94
CA GLN A 13 1.20 0.08 -9.44
C GLN A 13 0.65 -0.14 -8.02
N ALA A 14 0.47 -1.41 -7.65
CA ALA A 14 -0.01 -1.78 -6.32
C ALA A 14 0.93 -1.25 -5.22
N HIS A 15 0.35 -0.55 -4.25
CA HIS A 15 1.09 0.14 -3.20
C HIS A 15 0.24 0.32 -1.95
N THR A 16 0.89 0.56 -0.83
CA THR A 16 0.28 1.14 0.36
C THR A 16 0.49 2.65 0.36
N ASP A 17 -0.48 3.39 0.89
CA ASP A 17 -0.42 4.85 0.89
C ASP A 17 0.47 5.40 2.01
N ASN A 18 1.19 6.47 1.64
CA ASN A 18 1.97 7.33 2.53
C ASN A 18 2.95 6.57 3.46
N PRO A 19 3.75 5.61 2.95
CA PRO A 19 4.66 4.83 3.80
C PRO A 19 5.77 5.68 4.45
N TYR A 20 5.94 6.92 4.00
CA TYR A 20 6.86 7.92 4.57
C TYR A 20 6.31 8.58 5.84
N ARG A 21 5.08 8.27 6.28
CA ARG A 21 4.51 8.72 7.56
C ARG A 21 4.74 7.67 8.65
N ASP A 22 4.83 8.15 9.88
CA ASP A 22 4.87 7.30 11.08
C ASP A 22 4.06 7.99 12.20
N PRO A 23 2.88 7.45 12.55
CA PRO A 23 2.24 6.27 11.97
C PRO A 23 1.75 6.50 10.53
N VAL A 24 1.66 5.43 9.75
CA VAL A 24 0.96 5.45 8.45
C VAL A 24 -0.53 5.62 8.65
N PRO A 25 -1.27 6.19 7.67
CA PRO A 25 -2.72 6.14 7.70
C PRO A 25 -3.19 4.68 7.65
N THR A 26 -4.19 4.34 8.47
CA THR A 26 -4.57 2.94 8.68
C THR A 26 -5.77 2.52 7.84
N ILE A 27 -6.92 3.17 7.96
CA ILE A 27 -8.09 2.90 7.12
C ILE A 27 -8.14 3.91 5.99
N GLN A 28 -8.24 3.44 4.76
CA GLN A 28 -8.47 4.27 3.59
C GLN A 28 -9.87 4.01 3.03
N ILE A 29 -10.58 5.07 2.72
CA ILE A 29 -11.88 5.06 2.06
C ILE A 29 -11.75 5.80 0.74
N LEU A 30 -12.20 5.19 -0.35
CA LEU A 30 -12.29 5.84 -1.65
C LEU A 30 -13.73 5.73 -2.17
N TYR A 31 -14.38 6.88 -2.32
CA TYR A 31 -15.75 7.02 -2.80
C TYR A 31 -15.77 7.54 -4.23
N CYS A 32 -16.60 6.97 -5.07
CA CYS A 32 -16.76 7.35 -6.47
C CYS A 32 -17.91 8.36 -6.64
N LEU A 33 -17.55 9.58 -7.03
CA LEU A 33 -18.51 10.64 -7.38
C LEU A 33 -18.91 10.54 -8.87
N GLU A 34 -17.91 10.29 -9.74
CA GLU A 34 -18.12 10.14 -11.19
C GLU A 34 -17.06 9.24 -11.80
N ASN A 35 -17.45 8.31 -12.68
CA ASN A 35 -16.52 7.42 -13.37
C ASN A 35 -17.07 7.00 -14.74
N SER A 36 -16.99 7.92 -15.71
CA SER A 36 -17.48 7.73 -17.07
C SER A 36 -16.38 7.47 -18.11
N VAL A 37 -15.12 7.31 -17.64
CA VAL A 37 -13.96 7.02 -18.49
C VAL A 37 -13.84 5.54 -18.84
N SER A 38 -13.06 5.23 -19.89
CA SER A 38 -12.63 3.86 -20.20
C SER A 38 -11.36 3.50 -19.40
N GLY A 39 -11.33 2.35 -18.75
CA GLY A 39 -10.29 1.96 -17.80
C GLY A 39 -10.46 2.61 -16.44
N GLY A 40 -9.35 2.79 -15.71
CA GLY A 40 -9.37 3.33 -14.36
C GLY A 40 -9.92 2.34 -13.32
N ASP A 41 -9.90 1.04 -13.65
CA ASP A 41 -10.33 -0.02 -12.75
C ASP A 41 -9.41 -0.08 -11.53
N SER A 42 -9.99 -0.34 -10.39
CA SER A 42 -9.29 -0.53 -9.14
C SER A 42 -8.84 -1.98 -8.99
N THR A 43 -7.68 -2.17 -8.42
CA THR A 43 -7.15 -3.49 -8.05
C THR A 43 -6.76 -3.46 -6.58
N VAL A 44 -7.05 -4.53 -5.84
CA VAL A 44 -6.57 -4.71 -4.47
C VAL A 44 -5.88 -6.05 -4.32
N VAL A 45 -4.84 -6.08 -3.48
CA VAL A 45 -4.03 -7.27 -3.19
C VAL A 45 -3.81 -7.36 -1.68
N ASP A 46 -4.03 -8.53 -1.09
CA ASP A 46 -3.77 -8.77 0.34
C ASP A 46 -2.25 -8.91 0.57
N GLY A 47 -1.64 -7.86 1.11
CA GLY A 47 -0.21 -7.81 1.38
C GLY A 47 0.26 -8.83 2.43
N PHE A 48 -0.60 -9.24 3.37
CA PHE A 48 -0.27 -10.29 4.32
C PHE A 48 -0.20 -11.65 3.63
N ASN A 49 -1.12 -11.93 2.70
CA ASN A 49 -1.05 -13.14 1.88
C ASN A 49 0.20 -13.16 0.99
N VAL A 50 0.56 -12.02 0.39
CA VAL A 50 1.82 -11.86 -0.35
C VAL A 50 3.04 -12.17 0.52
N ALA A 51 3.08 -11.63 1.76
CA ALA A 51 4.17 -11.87 2.69
C ALA A 51 4.27 -13.33 3.12
N LEU A 52 3.13 -13.98 3.40
CA LEU A 52 3.09 -15.41 3.74
C LEU A 52 3.53 -16.28 2.56
N ARG A 53 3.13 -15.94 1.35
CA ARG A 53 3.57 -16.64 0.14
C ARG A 53 5.09 -16.49 -0.05
N LEU A 54 5.64 -15.28 0.11
CA LEU A 54 7.10 -15.09 0.06
C LEU A 54 7.80 -15.90 1.14
N LYS A 55 7.27 -15.94 2.37
CA LYS A 55 7.82 -16.75 3.46
C LYS A 55 7.88 -18.23 3.12
N ASN A 56 6.86 -18.75 2.44
CA ASN A 56 6.80 -20.16 2.03
C ASN A 56 7.71 -20.48 0.84
N GLU A 57 7.78 -19.58 -0.15
CA GLU A 57 8.58 -19.79 -1.36
C GLU A 57 10.07 -19.48 -1.11
N ASN A 58 10.40 -18.46 -0.33
CA ASN A 58 11.76 -18.05 -0.01
C ASN A 58 11.85 -17.41 1.38
N PRO A 59 12.04 -18.20 2.44
CA PRO A 59 12.14 -17.71 3.83
C PRO A 59 13.26 -16.69 4.02
N ASP A 60 14.38 -16.80 3.30
CA ASP A 60 15.51 -15.87 3.42
C ASP A 60 15.12 -14.47 2.91
N TYR A 61 14.37 -14.39 1.83
CA TYR A 61 13.87 -13.12 1.32
C TYR A 61 12.85 -12.49 2.26
N PHE A 62 11.95 -13.29 2.84
CA PHE A 62 11.04 -12.81 3.87
C PHE A 62 11.82 -12.24 5.08
N ASN A 63 12.85 -12.95 5.55
CA ASN A 63 13.70 -12.51 6.66
C ASN A 63 14.43 -11.20 6.34
N LEU A 64 14.97 -11.04 5.12
CA LEU A 64 15.62 -9.80 4.72
C LEU A 64 14.66 -8.60 4.77
N LEU A 65 13.43 -8.78 4.22
CA LEU A 65 12.44 -7.70 4.15
C LEU A 65 11.77 -7.38 5.50
N SER A 66 11.84 -8.30 6.47
CA SER A 66 11.34 -8.08 7.84
C SER A 66 12.42 -7.62 8.81
N LYS A 67 13.70 -7.96 8.57
CA LYS A 67 14.82 -7.60 9.42
C LYS A 67 15.35 -6.20 9.20
N TYR A 68 15.56 -5.82 7.93
CA TYR A 68 16.17 -4.54 7.58
C TYR A 68 15.11 -3.49 7.25
N CYS A 69 15.36 -2.26 7.73
CA CYS A 69 14.47 -1.15 7.43
C CYS A 69 14.67 -0.65 5.99
N ALA A 70 13.57 -0.48 5.30
CA ALA A 70 13.48 0.38 4.12
C ALA A 70 13.31 1.85 4.56
N ARG A 71 13.65 2.76 3.66
CA ARG A 71 13.40 4.20 3.82
C ARG A 71 12.37 4.64 2.82
N PHE A 72 11.46 5.49 3.27
CA PHE A 72 10.45 6.11 2.43
C PHE A 72 10.50 7.62 2.65
N GLU A 73 10.33 8.36 1.56
CA GLU A 73 10.47 9.82 1.57
C GLU A 73 9.38 10.49 0.74
N PHE A 74 8.92 11.63 1.24
CA PHE A 74 8.11 12.59 0.52
C PHE A 74 8.73 13.96 0.67
N ASN A 75 9.22 14.51 -0.44
CA ASN A 75 9.74 15.86 -0.52
C ASN A 75 8.79 16.73 -1.37
N GLY A 76 7.84 17.34 -0.70
CA GLY A 76 6.81 18.18 -1.33
C GLY A 76 7.31 19.60 -1.62
N LYS A 77 6.87 20.20 -2.74
CA LYS A 77 7.19 21.59 -3.11
C LYS A 77 6.68 22.62 -2.07
N SER A 78 5.82 22.22 -1.14
CA SER A 78 5.21 23.07 -0.12
C SER A 78 6.09 23.27 1.13
N GLY A 79 7.36 22.86 1.12
CA GLY A 79 8.24 22.88 2.30
C GLY A 79 7.96 21.77 3.30
N VAL A 80 7.15 20.77 2.94
CA VAL A 80 6.91 19.56 3.75
C VAL A 80 7.86 18.47 3.30
N HIS A 81 8.67 17.98 4.23
CA HIS A 81 9.59 16.86 4.03
C HIS A 81 9.29 15.79 5.09
N LEU A 82 8.81 14.63 4.65
CA LEU A 82 8.45 13.52 5.52
C LEU A 82 9.32 12.31 5.18
N GLN A 83 9.80 11.64 6.21
CA GLN A 83 10.59 10.42 6.08
C GLN A 83 10.15 9.41 7.12
N SER A 84 10.22 8.14 6.75
CA SER A 84 10.10 7.03 7.70
C SER A 84 11.18 5.99 7.43
N ARG A 85 11.47 5.21 8.48
CA ARG A 85 12.44 4.13 8.48
C ARG A 85 11.80 2.93 9.15
N ARG A 86 11.26 2.00 8.35
CA ARG A 86 10.54 0.80 8.81
C ARG A 86 10.79 -0.37 7.86
N PRO A 87 10.70 -1.64 8.33
CA PRO A 87 10.74 -2.79 7.43
C PRO A 87 9.61 -2.74 6.40
N ILE A 88 9.80 -3.40 5.25
CA ILE A 88 8.73 -3.63 4.27
C ILE A 88 7.67 -4.56 4.85
N ILE A 89 8.09 -5.60 5.55
CA ILE A 89 7.25 -6.55 6.28
C ILE A 89 7.49 -6.30 7.77
N GLU A 90 6.58 -5.61 8.43
CA GLU A 90 6.71 -5.31 9.86
C GLU A 90 6.06 -6.42 10.69
N LEU A 91 6.82 -6.96 11.64
CA LEU A 91 6.39 -8.03 12.53
C LEU A 91 6.32 -7.53 13.97
N SER A 92 5.40 -8.11 14.76
CA SER A 92 5.40 -8.00 16.21
C SER A 92 6.58 -8.78 16.83
N PRO A 93 6.90 -8.57 18.11
CA PRO A 93 7.94 -9.33 18.79
C PRO A 93 7.73 -10.85 18.81
N ASP A 94 6.49 -11.31 18.70
CA ASP A 94 6.10 -12.72 18.60
C ASP A 94 6.00 -13.24 17.16
N GLY A 95 6.33 -12.39 16.16
CA GLY A 95 6.45 -12.77 14.75
C GLY A 95 5.16 -12.66 13.93
N GLU A 96 4.11 -12.06 14.47
CA GLU A 96 2.87 -11.82 13.73
C GLU A 96 2.99 -10.62 12.77
N LEU A 97 2.31 -10.68 11.62
CA LEU A 97 2.30 -9.61 10.65
C LEU A 97 1.52 -8.41 11.20
N ILE A 98 2.17 -7.24 11.21
CA ILE A 98 1.56 -5.97 11.66
C ILE A 98 1.26 -5.06 10.48
N THR A 99 2.26 -4.84 9.60
CA THR A 99 2.16 -3.84 8.54
C THR A 99 2.97 -4.25 7.32
N ILE A 100 2.42 -4.00 6.15
CA ILE A 100 3.14 -3.99 4.87
C ILE A 100 3.33 -2.54 4.42
N ARG A 101 4.58 -2.18 4.10
CA ARG A 101 4.93 -0.87 3.53
C ARG A 101 5.58 -1.09 2.17
N PHE A 102 4.85 -0.84 1.10
CA PHE A 102 5.35 -1.02 -0.26
C PHE A 102 4.84 0.09 -1.18
N ASN A 103 5.77 0.92 -1.68
CA ASN A 103 5.43 2.00 -2.61
C ASN A 103 6.69 2.44 -3.36
N ASN A 104 6.82 2.04 -4.62
CA ASN A 104 8.00 2.34 -5.45
C ASN A 104 8.22 3.84 -5.70
N ARG A 105 7.17 4.67 -5.60
CA ARG A 105 7.26 6.11 -5.87
C ARG A 105 7.86 6.91 -4.71
N SER A 106 7.81 6.36 -3.51
CA SER A 106 8.33 6.99 -2.30
C SER A 106 9.45 6.20 -1.63
N ALA A 107 9.86 5.07 -2.21
CA ALA A 107 11.04 4.35 -1.76
C ALA A 107 12.29 5.22 -1.95
N ALA A 108 13.03 5.42 -0.87
CA ALA A 108 14.33 6.06 -0.86
C ALA A 108 15.45 5.00 -0.87
N PRO A 109 16.73 5.37 -1.07
CA PRO A 109 17.83 4.42 -1.05
C PRO A 109 17.87 3.58 0.25
N PHE A 110 18.08 2.28 0.12
CA PHE A 110 18.10 1.32 1.25
C PHE A 110 19.44 1.34 1.97
N THR A 111 19.75 2.46 2.63
CA THR A 111 21.06 2.68 3.28
C THR A 111 21.22 1.96 4.62
N ASP A 112 20.17 1.31 5.13
CA ASP A 112 20.21 0.57 6.40
C ASP A 112 20.50 -0.93 6.21
N VAL A 113 20.61 -1.38 4.96
CA VAL A 113 20.97 -2.76 4.63
C VAL A 113 22.49 -2.87 4.56
N PRO A 114 23.14 -3.81 5.27
CA PRO A 114 24.58 -4.07 5.15
C PRO A 114 24.98 -4.36 3.69
N TYR A 115 26.21 -3.97 3.34
CA TYR A 115 26.70 -4.12 1.97
C TYR A 115 26.65 -5.57 1.48
N GLU A 116 27.01 -6.52 2.33
CA GLU A 116 27.01 -7.97 2.07
C GLU A 116 25.59 -8.50 1.76
N ASP A 117 24.55 -7.92 2.35
CA ASP A 117 23.16 -8.33 2.16
C ASP A 117 22.43 -7.55 1.06
N MET A 118 23.00 -6.45 0.58
CA MET A 118 22.36 -5.50 -0.33
C MET A 118 21.84 -6.16 -1.60
N SER A 119 22.66 -7.00 -2.25
CA SER A 119 22.27 -7.70 -3.49
C SER A 119 21.06 -8.62 -3.27
N ASN A 120 21.05 -9.36 -2.16
CA ASN A 120 19.96 -10.26 -1.82
C ASN A 120 18.72 -9.50 -1.35
N TYR A 121 18.88 -8.35 -0.70
CA TYR A 121 17.77 -7.49 -0.34
C TYR A 121 17.01 -6.96 -1.57
N TYR A 122 17.73 -6.51 -2.61
CA TYR A 122 17.09 -6.09 -3.87
C TYR A 122 16.41 -7.26 -4.60
N LYS A 123 16.97 -8.47 -4.55
CA LYS A 123 16.31 -9.66 -5.09
C LYS A 123 15.03 -9.99 -4.31
N ALA A 124 15.09 -9.89 -2.98
CA ALA A 124 13.92 -10.08 -2.11
C ALA A 124 12.83 -9.04 -2.40
N TYR A 125 13.21 -7.77 -2.53
CA TYR A 125 12.30 -6.68 -2.90
C TYR A 125 11.61 -6.93 -4.23
N ARG A 126 12.39 -7.39 -5.24
CA ARG A 126 11.84 -7.75 -6.54
C ARG A 126 10.91 -8.95 -6.47
N ALA A 127 11.30 -10.02 -5.80
CA ALA A 127 10.45 -11.20 -5.61
C ALA A 127 9.12 -10.85 -4.93
N PHE A 128 9.15 -9.98 -3.91
CA PHE A 128 7.96 -9.47 -3.26
C PHE A 128 7.07 -8.68 -4.24
N SER A 129 7.68 -7.82 -5.05
CA SER A 129 6.97 -7.08 -6.10
C SER A 129 6.36 -8.01 -7.16
N ASP A 130 7.05 -9.07 -7.56
CA ASP A 130 6.55 -10.03 -8.53
C ASP A 130 5.33 -10.78 -8.00
N ILE A 131 5.33 -11.16 -6.71
CA ILE A 131 4.17 -11.77 -6.04
C ILE A 131 3.00 -10.78 -5.94
N ILE A 132 3.25 -9.51 -5.59
CA ILE A 132 2.21 -8.46 -5.57
C ILE A 132 1.52 -8.32 -6.92
N ASN A 133 2.27 -8.48 -8.02
CA ASN A 133 1.76 -8.33 -9.38
C ASN A 133 1.20 -9.64 -9.97
N ASP A 134 1.15 -10.72 -9.21
CA ASP A 134 0.54 -11.98 -9.65
C ASP A 134 -0.98 -11.79 -9.80
N PRO A 135 -1.55 -11.94 -11.03
CA PRO A 135 -2.97 -11.75 -11.24
C PRO A 135 -3.87 -12.67 -10.40
N SER A 136 -3.36 -13.81 -9.95
CA SER A 136 -4.12 -14.76 -9.11
C SER A 136 -4.40 -14.24 -7.70
N LEU A 137 -3.65 -13.23 -7.24
CA LEU A 137 -3.82 -12.58 -5.94
C LEU A 137 -4.62 -11.27 -6.02
N ALA A 138 -4.92 -10.82 -7.23
CA ALA A 138 -5.55 -9.54 -7.48
C ALA A 138 -7.08 -9.65 -7.55
N VAL A 139 -7.76 -8.74 -6.86
CA VAL A 139 -9.20 -8.51 -7.05
C VAL A 139 -9.37 -7.21 -7.82
N ASN A 140 -9.98 -7.30 -9.01
CA ASN A 140 -10.19 -6.17 -9.91
C ASN A 140 -11.67 -5.79 -9.94
N PHE A 141 -11.95 -4.49 -9.87
CA PHE A 141 -13.30 -3.96 -9.93
C PHE A 141 -13.32 -2.52 -10.43
N LYS A 142 -14.44 -2.11 -11.01
CA LYS A 142 -14.70 -0.73 -11.36
C LYS A 142 -15.69 -0.14 -10.37
N LEU A 143 -15.36 1.00 -9.77
CA LEU A 143 -16.30 1.73 -8.92
C LEU A 143 -17.27 2.51 -9.80
N ASN A 144 -18.56 2.33 -9.57
CA ASN A 144 -19.62 3.16 -10.14
C ASN A 144 -19.91 4.37 -9.23
N PRO A 145 -20.51 5.45 -9.78
CA PRO A 145 -20.97 6.55 -8.94
C PRO A 145 -21.87 6.08 -7.79
N GLY A 146 -21.59 6.54 -6.57
CA GLY A 146 -22.29 6.12 -5.36
C GLY A 146 -21.65 4.94 -4.62
N GLU A 147 -20.68 4.26 -5.22
CA GLU A 147 -19.94 3.15 -4.57
C GLU A 147 -18.68 3.64 -3.87
N CYS A 148 -18.27 2.92 -2.85
CA CYS A 148 -16.97 3.11 -2.21
C CYS A 148 -16.30 1.77 -1.88
N PHE A 149 -14.98 1.78 -1.75
CA PHE A 149 -14.28 0.70 -1.08
C PHE A 149 -13.53 1.22 0.15
N ILE A 150 -13.39 0.34 1.14
CA ILE A 150 -12.72 0.61 2.42
C ILE A 150 -11.65 -0.45 2.58
N ILE A 151 -10.42 -0.06 2.83
CA ILE A 151 -9.30 -0.97 3.02
C ILE A 151 -8.49 -0.62 4.26
N ASP A 152 -7.90 -1.65 4.87
CA ASP A 152 -6.83 -1.50 5.84
C ASP A 152 -5.52 -1.28 5.08
N ASN A 153 -5.06 -0.04 5.03
CA ASN A 153 -3.84 0.37 4.33
C ASN A 153 -2.56 -0.17 4.98
N THR A 154 -2.64 -0.72 6.19
CA THR A 154 -1.52 -1.44 6.81
C THR A 154 -1.38 -2.88 6.28
N ARG A 155 -2.38 -3.38 5.56
CA ARG A 155 -2.44 -4.75 5.04
C ARG A 155 -2.63 -4.80 3.53
N VAL A 156 -3.55 -4.01 2.99
CA VAL A 156 -4.01 -4.13 1.61
C VAL A 156 -3.28 -3.13 0.72
N LEU A 157 -2.66 -3.64 -0.35
CA LEU A 157 -2.15 -2.80 -1.43
C LEU A 157 -3.27 -2.53 -2.42
N HIS A 158 -3.27 -1.34 -3.00
CA HIS A 158 -4.22 -0.97 -4.03
C HIS A 158 -3.52 -0.39 -5.26
N ALA A 159 -4.15 -0.57 -6.42
CA ALA A 159 -3.66 -0.16 -7.72
C ALA A 159 -4.81 0.43 -8.55
N ARG A 160 -4.43 0.98 -9.67
CA ARG A 160 -5.39 1.49 -10.65
C ARG A 160 -4.83 1.31 -12.06
N THR A 161 -5.63 0.79 -12.98
CA THR A 161 -5.28 0.80 -14.39
C THR A 161 -5.27 2.23 -14.94
N ALA A 162 -4.54 2.47 -16.02
CA ALA A 162 -4.63 3.73 -16.75
C ALA A 162 -6.04 3.92 -17.29
N TYR A 163 -6.43 5.17 -17.52
CA TYR A 163 -7.73 5.48 -18.12
C TYR A 163 -7.59 6.52 -19.24
N SER A 164 -8.50 6.47 -20.18
CA SER A 164 -8.51 7.32 -21.36
C SER A 164 -9.96 7.61 -21.82
N GLY A 165 -10.07 8.44 -22.84
CA GLY A 165 -11.35 8.75 -23.46
C GLY A 165 -11.98 10.06 -22.94
N GLN A 166 -13.14 10.38 -23.49
CA GLN A 166 -13.96 11.49 -23.03
C GLN A 166 -14.74 11.02 -21.79
N GLY A 167 -14.81 11.87 -20.77
CA GLY A 167 -15.50 11.58 -19.53
C GLY A 167 -14.74 12.13 -18.32
N LYS A 168 -15.29 11.87 -17.15
CA LYS A 168 -14.69 12.26 -15.88
C LYS A 168 -14.45 11.05 -15.00
N ARG A 169 -13.37 11.12 -14.24
CA ARG A 169 -13.12 10.22 -13.11
C ARG A 169 -12.86 11.07 -11.88
N TRP A 170 -13.85 11.09 -10.99
CA TRP A 170 -13.79 11.86 -9.75
C TRP A 170 -14.06 10.95 -8.56
N LEU A 171 -12.97 10.62 -7.85
CA LEU A 171 -12.99 9.88 -6.60
C LEU A 171 -12.60 10.83 -5.47
N GLN A 172 -13.26 10.69 -4.34
CA GLN A 172 -12.93 11.37 -3.11
C GLN A 172 -12.42 10.35 -2.09
N GLY A 173 -11.25 10.64 -1.49
CA GLY A 173 -10.64 9.75 -0.50
C GLY A 173 -10.51 10.42 0.85
N CYS A 174 -10.55 9.61 1.91
CA CYS A 174 -10.17 10.02 3.25
C CYS A 174 -9.47 8.87 3.99
N TYR A 175 -8.85 9.22 5.11
CA TYR A 175 -8.23 8.26 6.03
C TYR A 175 -8.90 8.37 7.40
N VAL A 176 -9.01 7.21 8.07
CA VAL A 176 -9.58 7.08 9.41
C VAL A 176 -8.68 6.19 10.25
N ASP A 177 -8.58 6.45 11.54
CA ASP A 177 -7.79 5.63 12.45
C ASP A 177 -8.48 4.28 12.73
N LYS A 178 -7.71 3.20 12.61
CA LYS A 178 -8.17 1.83 12.81
C LYS A 178 -8.59 1.57 14.26
N ASP A 179 -7.90 2.15 15.22
CA ASP A 179 -8.21 2.02 16.64
C ASP A 179 -9.57 2.65 16.99
N GLY A 180 -9.95 3.76 16.37
CA GLY A 180 -11.28 4.34 16.49
C GLY A 180 -12.39 3.41 16.01
N LEU A 181 -12.17 2.74 14.87
CA LEU A 181 -13.08 1.71 14.34
C LEU A 181 -13.19 0.52 15.30
N LEU A 182 -12.06 -0.01 15.75
CA LEU A 182 -12.02 -1.16 16.68
C LEU A 182 -12.66 -0.83 18.02
N SER A 183 -12.43 0.38 18.56
CA SER A 183 -13.07 0.87 19.78
C SER A 183 -14.58 0.92 19.63
N THR A 184 -15.09 1.37 18.49
CA THR A 184 -16.53 1.43 18.21
C THR A 184 -17.12 0.03 18.16
N ILE A 185 -16.47 -0.93 17.49
CA ILE A 185 -16.90 -2.34 17.41
C ILE A 185 -16.99 -2.93 18.82
N LEU A 186 -15.93 -2.77 19.63
CA LEU A 186 -15.89 -3.30 21.00
C LEU A 186 -16.96 -2.68 21.90
N THR A 187 -17.25 -1.40 21.71
CA THR A 187 -18.30 -0.69 22.50
C THR A 187 -19.70 -1.19 22.13
N LEU A 188 -19.95 -1.42 20.84
CA LEU A 188 -21.24 -1.92 20.36
C LEU A 188 -21.45 -3.39 20.76
N SER A 189 -20.40 -4.22 20.68
CA SER A 189 -20.47 -5.65 21.08
C SER A 189 -20.77 -5.87 22.57
N LYS A 190 -20.48 -4.89 23.43
CA LYS A 190 -20.82 -4.97 24.87
C LYS A 190 -22.28 -4.58 25.17
N LYS A 191 -23.01 -4.06 24.17
CA LYS A 191 -24.43 -3.66 24.32
C LYS A 191 -25.40 -4.70 23.79
N LEU A 192 -24.88 -5.78 23.18
CA LEU A 192 -25.60 -6.96 22.73
C LEU A 192 -25.44 -8.09 23.74
#